data_29d7a76b8809d39ba1e27fb3dd04683c
#
_entry.id   29d7a76b8809d39ba1e27fb3dd04683c
#
_cell.length_a   1.000
_cell.length_b   1.000
_cell.length_c   1.000
_cell.angle_alpha   90.00
_cell.angle_beta   90.00
_cell.angle_gamma   90.00
#
_symmetry.space_group_name_H-M   'P 1'
#
loop_
_entity.id
_entity.type
_entity.pdbx_description
1 polymer ?
#
loop_
_entity_poly.entity_id
_entity_poly.type
_entity_poly.pdbx_seq_one_letter_code
_entity_poly.pdbx_strand_id
1 'polypeptide(L)'
;DVGRYWNLPYFYIPGHFNVNSVLFETAVCMTIYIGVMALEFAPALFERLGWKVSLQRLNKVMFFIIALGALLPTMHQSSMGSLMISAGYKVHPLWQSYEMLPLFSLLTAFIMGFSIVIFEGSLVQAGLRGNGPDEKSLFVKLTNTISVLLAIFIVLRFGELIYRDKLSLAFAGDFYSVMFWIEVLLM
;
A
#
# COMPACT_ATOMS: atom_id res chain seq x y z
N ASP A 1 16.15 4.40 3.56
CA ASP A 1 16.61 4.70 4.93
C ASP A 1 17.20 3.50 5.67
N VAL A 2 17.91 2.64 4.93
CA VAL A 2 18.62 1.50 5.53
C VAL A 2 19.79 1.97 6.42
N GLY A 3 20.16 3.24 6.35
CA GLY A 3 21.27 3.80 7.09
C GLY A 3 22.59 3.13 6.69
N ARG A 4 23.16 2.35 7.59
CA ARG A 4 24.36 1.56 7.32
C ARG A 4 23.97 0.25 6.68
N TYR A 5 24.06 0.13 5.35
CA TYR A 5 23.64 -1.05 4.57
C TYR A 5 24.33 -2.35 4.99
N TRP A 6 25.55 -2.29 5.54
CA TRP A 6 26.26 -3.46 6.07
C TRP A 6 25.64 -4.05 7.34
N ASN A 7 24.72 -3.32 7.99
CA ASN A 7 23.97 -3.82 9.13
C ASN A 7 22.70 -4.60 8.72
N LEU A 8 22.37 -4.63 7.42
CA LEU A 8 21.21 -5.36 6.91
C LEU A 8 21.14 -6.82 7.38
N PRO A 9 22.25 -7.60 7.39
CA PRO A 9 22.23 -8.98 7.87
C PRO A 9 21.81 -9.14 9.34
N TYR A 10 21.98 -8.11 10.17
CA TYR A 10 21.59 -8.16 11.58
C TYR A 10 20.09 -8.28 11.81
N PHE A 11 19.26 -7.94 10.83
CA PHE A 11 17.82 -8.20 10.88
C PHE A 11 17.47 -9.69 10.92
N TYR A 12 18.38 -10.57 10.50
CA TYR A 12 18.19 -12.03 10.43
C TYR A 12 18.92 -12.77 11.53
N ILE A 13 19.77 -12.12 12.33
CA ILE A 13 20.58 -12.75 13.37
C ILE A 13 19.86 -12.60 14.72
N PRO A 14 19.43 -13.72 15.36
CA PRO A 14 18.80 -13.67 16.68
C PRO A 14 19.65 -12.91 17.70
N GLY A 15 19.00 -12.04 18.49
CA GLY A 15 19.67 -11.22 19.50
C GLY A 15 20.10 -9.82 19.03
N HIS A 16 20.04 -9.53 17.73
CA HIS A 16 20.37 -8.20 17.18
C HIS A 16 19.14 -7.38 16.78
N PHE A 17 17.96 -7.97 16.84
CA PHE A 17 16.71 -7.31 16.49
C PHE A 17 15.70 -7.37 17.63
N ASN A 18 14.77 -6.42 17.66
CA ASN A 18 13.63 -6.40 18.57
C ASN A 18 12.37 -6.82 17.81
N VAL A 19 11.80 -7.99 18.16
CA VAL A 19 10.57 -8.51 17.52
C VAL A 19 9.35 -7.61 17.70
N ASN A 20 9.33 -6.75 18.71
CA ASN A 20 8.25 -5.80 18.97
C ASN A 20 8.44 -4.46 18.22
N SER A 21 9.48 -4.35 17.38
CA SER A 21 9.73 -3.15 16.60
C SER A 21 8.95 -3.17 15.29
N VAL A 22 8.21 -2.12 15.00
CA VAL A 22 7.52 -1.92 13.70
C VAL A 22 8.50 -1.95 12.53
N LEU A 23 9.73 -1.45 12.71
CA LEU A 23 10.78 -1.52 11.70
C LEU A 23 11.20 -2.96 11.39
N PHE A 24 11.29 -3.81 12.42
CA PHE A 24 11.60 -5.22 12.23
C PHE A 24 10.46 -5.94 11.48
N GLU A 25 9.21 -5.72 11.89
CA GLU A 25 8.02 -6.25 11.21
C GLU A 25 8.01 -5.86 9.72
N THR A 26 8.25 -4.58 9.42
CA THR A 26 8.36 -4.06 8.06
C THR A 26 9.44 -4.76 7.24
N ALA A 27 10.65 -4.92 7.80
CA ALA A 27 11.78 -5.56 7.12
C ALA A 27 11.51 -7.05 6.83
N VAL A 28 10.93 -7.77 7.78
CA VAL A 28 10.55 -9.18 7.62
C VAL A 28 9.45 -9.33 6.58
N CYS A 29 8.40 -8.52 6.64
CA CYS A 29 7.32 -8.53 5.65
C CYS A 29 7.85 -8.29 4.22
N MET A 30 8.75 -7.31 4.03
CA MET A 30 9.38 -7.07 2.73
C MET A 30 10.18 -8.28 2.24
N THR A 31 10.94 -8.90 3.11
CA THR A 31 11.77 -10.07 2.75
C THR A 31 10.91 -11.24 2.32
N ILE A 32 9.85 -11.55 3.08
CA ILE A 32 8.91 -12.61 2.74
C ILE A 32 8.20 -12.28 1.43
N TYR A 33 7.79 -11.03 1.23
CA TYR A 33 7.12 -10.57 0.01
C TYR A 33 7.99 -10.78 -1.23
N ILE A 34 9.28 -10.45 -1.17
CA ILE A 34 10.23 -10.72 -2.26
C ILE A 34 10.29 -12.23 -2.59
N GLY A 35 10.30 -13.07 -1.56
CA GLY A 35 10.24 -14.52 -1.73
C GLY A 35 8.93 -14.98 -2.40
N VAL A 36 7.80 -14.41 -1.99
CA VAL A 36 6.48 -14.71 -2.58
C VAL A 36 6.43 -14.28 -4.05
N MET A 37 6.90 -13.08 -4.39
CA MET A 37 7.00 -12.62 -5.79
C MET A 37 7.85 -13.55 -6.64
N ALA A 38 8.99 -14.04 -6.12
CA ALA A 38 9.82 -15.00 -6.82
C ALA A 38 9.06 -16.32 -7.08
N LEU A 39 8.25 -16.78 -6.11
CA LEU A 39 7.40 -17.96 -6.27
C LEU A 39 6.26 -17.74 -7.27
N GLU A 40 5.65 -16.55 -7.31
CA GLU A 40 4.62 -16.19 -8.29
C GLU A 40 5.18 -16.16 -9.72
N PHE A 41 6.44 -15.75 -9.88
CA PHE A 41 7.13 -15.75 -11.17
C PHE A 41 7.65 -17.14 -11.58
N ALA A 42 7.85 -18.05 -10.61
CA ALA A 42 8.44 -19.36 -10.85
C ALA A 42 7.69 -20.23 -11.89
N PRO A 43 6.35 -20.20 -12.06
CA PRO A 43 5.65 -20.93 -13.11
C PRO A 43 6.16 -20.59 -14.50
N ALA A 44 6.36 -19.31 -14.81
CA ALA A 44 6.87 -18.87 -16.11
C ALA A 44 8.29 -19.41 -16.37
N LEU A 45 9.13 -19.43 -15.33
CA LEU A 45 10.47 -20.00 -15.40
C LEU A 45 10.44 -21.52 -15.61
N PHE A 46 9.59 -22.24 -14.85
CA PHE A 46 9.47 -23.70 -14.95
C PHE A 46 8.90 -24.14 -16.30
N GLU A 47 7.98 -23.37 -16.85
CA GLU A 47 7.43 -23.61 -18.17
C GLU A 47 8.53 -23.46 -19.24
N ARG A 48 9.34 -22.41 -19.17
CA ARG A 48 10.48 -22.16 -20.07
C ARG A 48 11.56 -23.25 -19.96
N LEU A 49 11.80 -23.78 -18.76
CA LEU A 49 12.77 -24.84 -18.49
C LEU A 49 12.21 -26.25 -18.77
N GLY A 50 10.92 -26.38 -19.06
CA GLY A 50 10.26 -27.67 -19.31
C GLY A 50 10.06 -28.54 -18.06
N TRP A 51 10.10 -27.96 -16.87
CA TRP A 51 9.97 -28.67 -15.58
C TRP A 51 8.50 -28.92 -15.21
N LYS A 52 7.84 -29.79 -15.97
CA LYS A 52 6.39 -30.04 -15.86
C LYS A 52 5.93 -30.51 -14.47
N VAL A 53 6.71 -31.35 -13.79
CA VAL A 53 6.38 -31.88 -12.46
C VAL A 53 6.41 -30.77 -11.39
N SER A 54 7.42 -29.92 -11.44
CA SER A 54 7.56 -28.78 -10.51
C SER A 54 6.46 -27.75 -10.75
N LEU A 55 6.12 -27.49 -12.01
CA LEU A 55 5.01 -26.61 -12.40
C LEU A 55 3.66 -27.12 -11.86
N GLN A 56 3.39 -28.42 -12.00
CA GLN A 56 2.14 -28.99 -11.48
C GLN A 56 2.04 -28.93 -9.94
N ARG A 57 3.15 -29.12 -9.23
CA ARG A 57 3.17 -29.01 -7.76
C ARG A 57 2.96 -27.56 -7.32
N LEU A 58 3.64 -26.61 -7.95
CA LEU A 58 3.51 -25.21 -7.65
C LEU A 58 2.10 -24.68 -7.91
N ASN A 59 1.49 -25.07 -9.02
CA ASN A 59 0.12 -24.66 -9.36
C ASN A 59 -0.93 -25.11 -8.33
N LYS A 60 -0.69 -26.22 -7.62
CA LYS A 60 -1.60 -26.66 -6.54
C LYS A 60 -1.62 -25.71 -5.34
N VAL A 61 -0.52 -25.05 -5.05
CA VAL A 61 -0.39 -24.11 -3.93
C VAL A 61 -0.45 -22.66 -4.36
N MET A 62 -0.55 -22.39 -5.66
CA MET A 62 -0.52 -21.05 -6.22
C MET A 62 -1.58 -20.13 -5.63
N PHE A 63 -2.79 -20.65 -5.34
CA PHE A 63 -3.83 -19.87 -4.70
C PHE A 63 -3.39 -19.27 -3.37
N PHE A 64 -2.69 -20.07 -2.53
CA PHE A 64 -2.18 -19.60 -1.25
C PHE A 64 -1.03 -18.59 -1.42
N ILE A 65 -0.19 -18.82 -2.43
CA ILE A 65 0.93 -17.91 -2.75
C ILE A 65 0.38 -16.54 -3.17
N ILE A 66 -0.59 -16.50 -4.07
CA ILE A 66 -1.24 -15.26 -4.52
C ILE A 66 -1.97 -14.58 -3.35
N ALA A 67 -2.68 -15.33 -2.53
CA ALA A 67 -3.35 -14.77 -1.34
C ALA A 67 -2.33 -14.14 -0.37
N LEU A 68 -1.18 -14.79 -0.17
CA LEU A 68 -0.09 -14.27 0.65
C LEU A 68 0.56 -13.04 0.01
N GLY A 69 0.73 -13.05 -1.32
CA GLY A 69 1.22 -11.92 -2.11
C GLY A 69 0.34 -10.67 -2.00
N ALA A 70 -0.97 -10.84 -1.84
CA ALA A 70 -1.90 -9.75 -1.58
C ALA A 70 -1.90 -9.31 -0.09
N LEU A 71 -1.79 -10.27 0.84
CA LEU A 71 -1.84 -10.00 2.28
C LEU A 71 -0.60 -9.25 2.79
N LEU A 72 0.60 -9.65 2.36
CA LEU A 72 1.85 -9.07 2.86
C LEU A 72 1.99 -7.57 2.59
N PRO A 73 1.71 -7.03 1.37
CA PRO A 73 1.73 -5.60 1.13
C PRO A 73 0.71 -4.83 1.97
N THR A 74 -0.48 -5.41 2.23
CA THR A 74 -1.50 -4.76 3.07
C THR A 74 -1.05 -4.67 4.53
N MET A 75 -0.45 -5.74 5.07
CA MET A 75 0.16 -5.72 6.41
C MET A 75 1.30 -4.71 6.48
N HIS A 76 2.20 -4.72 5.48
CA HIS A 76 3.32 -3.80 5.39
C HIS A 76 2.83 -2.34 5.39
N GLN A 77 1.81 -2.02 4.60
CA GLN A 77 1.26 -0.67 4.53
C GLN A 77 0.63 -0.22 5.86
N SER A 78 -0.06 -1.11 6.56
CA SER A 78 -0.59 -0.85 7.90
C SER A 78 0.53 -0.59 8.91
N SER A 79 1.61 -1.37 8.87
CA SER A 79 2.79 -1.21 9.72
C SER A 79 3.52 0.11 9.44
N MET A 80 3.60 0.55 8.18
CA MET A 80 4.14 1.87 7.82
C MET A 80 3.30 3.00 8.39
N GLY A 81 1.97 2.88 8.38
CA GLY A 81 1.07 3.82 9.05
C GLY A 81 1.34 3.87 10.56
N SER A 82 1.56 2.73 11.19
CA SER A 82 1.90 2.64 12.62
C SER A 82 3.27 3.27 12.93
N LEU A 83 4.23 3.17 12.02
CA LEU A 83 5.54 3.83 12.17
C LEU A 83 5.42 5.35 12.23
N MET A 84 4.49 5.95 11.47
CA MET A 84 4.22 7.38 11.51
C MET A 84 3.72 7.86 12.88
N ILE A 85 3.08 6.99 13.67
CA ILE A 85 2.63 7.30 15.03
C ILE A 85 3.84 7.63 15.92
N SER A 86 4.93 6.90 15.81
CA SER A 86 6.14 7.12 16.61
C SER A 86 6.84 8.46 16.28
N ALA A 87 6.62 8.99 15.08
CA ALA A 87 7.13 10.28 14.63
C ALA A 87 6.10 11.42 14.77
N GLY A 88 5.00 11.19 15.49
CA GLY A 88 3.85 12.10 15.58
C GLY A 88 4.19 13.52 16.06
N TYR A 89 5.23 13.69 16.90
CA TYR A 89 5.68 15.01 17.33
C TYR A 89 6.29 15.87 16.21
N LYS A 90 6.65 15.26 15.05
CA LYS A 90 7.16 15.94 13.86
C LYS A 90 6.06 16.26 12.84
N VAL A 91 4.87 15.70 13.03
CA VAL A 91 3.76 15.84 12.10
C VAL A 91 2.80 16.90 12.63
N HIS A 92 2.34 17.80 11.75
CA HIS A 92 1.39 18.85 12.13
C HIS A 92 0.08 18.22 12.68
N PRO A 93 -0.55 18.81 13.71
CA PRO A 93 -1.76 18.26 14.36
C PRO A 93 -2.91 17.91 13.42
N LEU A 94 -3.01 18.54 12.25
CA LEU A 94 -3.99 18.19 11.22
C LEU A 94 -3.81 16.77 10.67
N TRP A 95 -2.59 16.24 10.63
CA TRP A 95 -2.27 14.89 10.11
C TRP A 95 -1.90 13.89 11.21
N GLN A 96 -1.92 14.31 12.49
CA GLN A 96 -1.69 13.43 13.63
C GLN A 96 -2.91 12.56 13.94
N SER A 97 -3.08 11.48 13.22
CA SER A 97 -4.19 10.52 13.41
C SER A 97 -3.68 9.26 14.10
N TYR A 98 -3.33 9.35 15.39
CA TYR A 98 -2.63 8.25 16.08
C TYR A 98 -3.30 6.89 15.93
N GLU A 99 -4.61 6.77 16.15
CA GLU A 99 -5.32 5.50 16.13
C GLU A 99 -5.75 5.07 14.71
N MET A 100 -6.05 6.06 13.85
CA MET A 100 -6.58 5.83 12.51
C MET A 100 -5.51 5.80 11.41
N LEU A 101 -4.25 6.18 11.72
CA LEU A 101 -3.16 6.23 10.73
C LEU A 101 -2.94 4.91 9.98
N PRO A 102 -2.93 3.73 10.64
CA PRO A 102 -2.80 2.46 9.92
C PRO A 102 -3.94 2.22 8.93
N LEU A 103 -5.17 2.58 9.32
CA LEU A 103 -6.35 2.46 8.46
C LEU A 103 -6.29 3.43 7.28
N PHE A 104 -5.94 4.68 7.52
CA PHE A 104 -5.78 5.67 6.46
C PHE A 104 -4.68 5.29 5.47
N SER A 105 -3.56 4.81 5.98
CA SER A 105 -2.46 4.30 5.16
C SER A 105 -2.90 3.13 4.28
N LEU A 106 -3.71 2.22 4.80
CA LEU A 106 -4.26 1.10 4.05
C LEU A 106 -5.26 1.56 2.98
N LEU A 107 -6.20 2.45 3.34
CA LEU A 107 -7.19 2.96 2.39
C LEU A 107 -6.53 3.71 1.23
N THR A 108 -5.57 4.59 1.52
CA THR A 108 -4.85 5.33 0.48
C THR A 108 -4.03 4.41 -0.41
N ALA A 109 -3.47 3.32 0.12
CA ALA A 109 -2.76 2.31 -0.68
C ALA A 109 -3.70 1.60 -1.67
N PHE A 110 -4.90 1.22 -1.25
CA PHE A 110 -5.89 0.62 -2.16
C PHE A 110 -6.33 1.61 -3.24
N ILE A 111 -6.64 2.85 -2.87
CA ILE A 111 -7.02 3.91 -3.82
C ILE A 111 -5.90 4.10 -4.85
N MET A 112 -4.66 4.23 -4.40
CA MET A 112 -3.49 4.40 -5.26
C MET A 112 -3.30 3.17 -6.17
N GLY A 113 -3.40 1.95 -5.64
CA GLY A 113 -3.24 0.73 -6.42
C GLY A 113 -4.24 0.63 -7.56
N PHE A 114 -5.52 0.85 -7.30
CA PHE A 114 -6.54 0.85 -8.35
C PHE A 114 -6.36 1.99 -9.36
N SER A 115 -5.93 3.17 -8.90
CA SER A 115 -5.66 4.31 -9.77
C SER A 115 -4.50 4.04 -10.72
N ILE A 116 -3.43 3.38 -10.25
CA ILE A 116 -2.28 2.98 -11.09
C ILE A 116 -2.73 2.00 -12.18
N VAL A 117 -3.56 1.01 -11.84
CA VAL A 117 -4.08 0.04 -12.84
C VAL A 117 -4.86 0.75 -13.94
N ILE A 118 -5.72 1.74 -13.60
CA ILE A 118 -6.46 2.53 -14.59
C ILE A 118 -5.49 3.35 -15.43
N PHE A 119 -4.50 3.98 -14.80
CA PHE A 119 -3.50 4.81 -15.48
C PHE A 119 -2.67 4.00 -16.48
N GLU A 120 -2.12 2.86 -16.05
CA GLU A 120 -1.33 1.97 -16.92
C GLU A 120 -2.16 1.41 -18.06
N GLY A 121 -3.38 0.94 -17.78
CA GLY A 121 -4.29 0.45 -18.82
C GLY A 121 -4.66 1.54 -19.83
N SER A 122 -4.88 2.77 -19.37
CA SER A 122 -5.16 3.91 -20.25
C SER A 122 -3.97 4.25 -21.15
N LEU A 123 -2.73 4.18 -20.60
CA LEU A 123 -1.51 4.37 -21.38
C LEU A 123 -1.32 3.30 -22.45
N VAL A 124 -1.58 2.03 -22.10
CA VAL A 124 -1.50 0.90 -23.04
C VAL A 124 -2.52 1.08 -24.17
N GLN A 125 -3.77 1.45 -23.84
CA GLN A 125 -4.79 1.70 -24.86
C GLN A 125 -4.40 2.87 -25.79
N ALA A 126 -3.85 3.95 -25.24
CA ALA A 126 -3.35 5.08 -26.02
C ALA A 126 -2.18 4.68 -26.91
N GLY A 127 -1.23 3.89 -26.39
CA GLY A 127 -0.06 3.41 -27.12
C GLY A 127 -0.40 2.44 -28.27
N LEU A 128 -1.41 1.58 -28.07
CA LEU A 128 -1.89 0.63 -29.07
C LEU A 128 -2.90 1.26 -30.07
N ARG A 129 -3.11 2.57 -30.02
CA ARG A 129 -4.04 3.31 -30.89
C ARG A 129 -5.45 2.69 -30.96
N GLY A 130 -5.94 2.21 -29.81
CA GLY A 130 -7.26 1.61 -29.70
C GLY A 130 -7.37 0.16 -30.19
N ASN A 131 -6.29 -0.50 -30.63
CA ASN A 131 -6.28 -1.91 -31.02
C ASN A 131 -6.07 -2.86 -29.82
N GLY A 132 -6.08 -2.34 -28.60
CA GLY A 132 -6.00 -3.13 -27.37
C GLY A 132 -7.36 -3.73 -26.96
N PRO A 133 -7.36 -4.63 -25.96
CA PRO A 133 -8.61 -5.17 -25.42
C PRO A 133 -9.48 -4.05 -24.84
N ASP A 134 -10.79 -4.17 -25.02
CA ASP A 134 -11.74 -3.17 -24.49
C ASP A 134 -11.98 -3.41 -22.99
N GLU A 135 -11.23 -2.72 -22.15
CA GLU A 135 -11.28 -2.81 -20.69
C GLU A 135 -12.14 -1.71 -20.03
N LYS A 136 -12.93 -0.97 -20.81
CA LYS A 136 -13.74 0.17 -20.30
C LYS A 136 -14.66 -0.25 -19.16
N SER A 137 -15.28 -1.43 -19.24
CA SER A 137 -16.17 -1.92 -18.18
C SER A 137 -15.43 -2.19 -16.87
N LEU A 138 -14.17 -2.63 -16.94
CA LEU A 138 -13.30 -2.82 -15.80
C LEU A 138 -12.92 -1.48 -15.18
N PHE A 139 -12.52 -0.51 -16.01
CA PHE A 139 -12.15 0.83 -15.54
C PHE A 139 -13.30 1.55 -14.85
N VAL A 140 -14.51 1.43 -15.35
CA VAL A 140 -15.71 1.99 -14.69
C VAL A 140 -15.93 1.35 -13.32
N LYS A 141 -15.80 0.03 -13.20
CA LYS A 141 -15.93 -0.65 -11.91
C LYS A 141 -14.86 -0.20 -10.93
N LEU A 142 -13.60 -0.12 -11.37
CA LEU A 142 -12.48 0.34 -10.53
C LEU A 142 -12.69 1.79 -10.09
N THR A 143 -13.11 2.68 -11.01
CA THR A 143 -13.40 4.08 -10.68
C THR A 143 -14.51 4.20 -9.63
N ASN A 144 -15.58 3.43 -9.75
CA ASN A 144 -16.65 3.41 -8.75
C ASN A 144 -16.12 2.92 -7.39
N THR A 145 -15.28 1.90 -7.39
CA THR A 145 -14.66 1.40 -6.14
C THR A 145 -13.76 2.47 -5.50
N ILE A 146 -12.92 3.14 -6.30
CA ILE A 146 -12.09 4.26 -5.84
C ILE A 146 -12.96 5.36 -5.23
N SER A 147 -14.05 5.75 -5.90
CA SER A 147 -14.95 6.80 -5.42
C SER A 147 -15.58 6.46 -4.08
N VAL A 148 -15.97 5.20 -3.87
CA VAL A 148 -16.52 4.74 -2.58
C VAL A 148 -15.44 4.75 -1.49
N LEU A 149 -14.24 4.24 -1.78
CA LEU A 149 -13.13 4.23 -0.82
C LEU A 149 -12.71 5.66 -0.44
N LEU A 150 -12.72 6.57 -1.40
CA LEU A 150 -12.38 7.98 -1.21
C LEU A 150 -13.43 8.69 -0.35
N ALA A 151 -14.73 8.41 -0.58
CA ALA A 151 -15.81 8.90 0.26
C ALA A 151 -15.67 8.40 1.70
N ILE A 152 -15.36 7.12 1.91
CA ILE A 152 -15.11 6.54 3.22
C ILE A 152 -13.92 7.24 3.89
N PHE A 153 -12.82 7.42 3.17
CA PHE A 153 -11.63 8.10 3.68
C PHE A 153 -11.95 9.53 4.14
N ILE A 154 -12.64 10.32 3.31
CA ILE A 154 -13.01 11.70 3.64
C ILE A 154 -13.92 11.74 4.90
N VAL A 155 -14.94 10.88 4.96
CA VAL A 155 -15.86 10.83 6.11
C VAL A 155 -15.10 10.48 7.39
N LEU A 156 -14.23 9.48 7.36
CA LEU A 156 -13.41 9.09 8.50
C LEU A 156 -12.43 10.20 8.90
N ARG A 157 -11.83 10.87 7.92
CA ARG A 157 -10.88 11.96 8.14
C ARG A 157 -11.52 13.15 8.84
N PHE A 158 -12.66 13.63 8.33
CA PHE A 158 -13.39 14.71 8.96
C PHE A 158 -14.00 14.29 10.31
N GLY A 159 -14.51 13.07 10.42
CA GLY A 159 -15.00 12.51 11.68
C GLY A 159 -13.95 12.52 12.78
N GLU A 160 -12.71 12.13 12.43
CA GLU A 160 -11.58 12.17 13.36
C GLU A 160 -11.21 13.60 13.79
N LEU A 161 -11.15 14.54 12.83
CA LEU A 161 -10.86 15.95 13.12
C LEU A 161 -11.90 16.57 14.06
N ILE A 162 -13.17 16.21 13.89
CA ILE A 162 -14.27 16.65 14.78
C ILE A 162 -14.10 16.00 16.15
N TYR A 163 -13.87 14.69 16.21
CA TYR A 163 -13.72 13.96 17.47
C TYR A 163 -12.57 14.49 18.34
N ARG A 164 -11.51 14.99 17.70
CA ARG A 164 -10.31 15.53 18.38
C ARG A 164 -10.33 17.03 18.59
N ASP A 165 -11.43 17.72 18.30
CA ASP A 165 -11.55 19.19 18.36
C ASP A 165 -10.49 19.95 17.57
N LYS A 166 -9.95 19.33 16.50
CA LYS A 166 -8.91 19.92 15.65
C LYS A 166 -9.44 20.52 14.35
N LEU A 167 -10.74 20.51 14.15
CA LEU A 167 -11.37 21.06 12.96
C LEU A 167 -11.07 22.56 12.78
N SER A 168 -10.92 23.31 13.89
CA SER A 168 -10.54 24.72 13.87
C SER A 168 -9.21 24.99 13.18
N LEU A 169 -8.26 24.04 13.25
CA LEU A 169 -6.96 24.16 12.59
C LEU A 169 -7.06 24.09 11.07
N ALA A 170 -8.08 23.41 10.53
CA ALA A 170 -8.33 23.37 9.09
C ALA A 170 -8.78 24.74 8.53
N PHE A 171 -9.28 25.62 9.39
CA PHE A 171 -9.75 26.98 9.03
C PHE A 171 -8.85 28.08 9.60
N ALA A 172 -7.68 27.74 10.15
CA ALA A 172 -6.77 28.72 10.76
C ALA A 172 -6.15 29.71 9.76
N GLY A 173 -6.20 29.42 8.45
CA GLY A 173 -5.61 30.27 7.39
C GLY A 173 -4.09 30.14 7.27
N ASP A 174 -3.48 29.22 7.99
CA ASP A 174 -2.07 28.93 7.94
C ASP A 174 -1.69 28.16 6.67
N PHE A 175 -0.38 28.11 6.36
CA PHE A 175 0.14 27.32 5.25
C PHE A 175 -0.32 25.85 5.30
N TYR A 176 -0.39 25.26 6.49
CA TYR A 176 -0.83 23.88 6.68
C TYR A 176 -2.34 23.69 6.41
N SER A 177 -3.18 24.65 6.77
CA SER A 177 -4.60 24.59 6.45
C SER A 177 -4.85 24.66 4.94
N VAL A 178 -4.09 25.50 4.23
CA VAL A 178 -4.16 25.58 2.76
C VAL A 178 -3.74 24.26 2.12
N MET A 179 -2.64 23.64 2.60
CA MET A 179 -2.20 22.33 2.11
C MET A 179 -3.23 21.23 2.37
N PHE A 180 -3.88 21.24 3.53
CA PHE A 180 -4.97 20.32 3.83
C PHE A 180 -6.15 20.45 2.85
N TRP A 181 -6.57 21.66 2.54
CA TRP A 181 -7.65 21.87 1.57
C TRP A 181 -7.25 21.53 0.14
N ILE A 182 -5.99 21.75 -0.25
CA ILE A 182 -5.46 21.28 -1.54
C ILE A 182 -5.51 19.74 -1.58
N GLU A 183 -5.10 19.04 -0.51
CA GLU A 183 -5.20 17.59 -0.42
C GLU A 183 -6.64 17.12 -0.61
N VAL A 184 -7.59 17.69 0.09
CA VAL A 184 -9.03 17.35 0.00
C VAL A 184 -9.61 17.64 -1.39
N LEU A 185 -9.17 18.73 -2.06
CA LEU A 185 -9.62 19.10 -3.41
C LEU A 185 -9.05 18.20 -4.50
N LEU A 186 -7.86 17.65 -4.31
CA LEU A 186 -7.21 16.76 -5.27
C LEU A 186 -7.66 15.29 -5.16
N MET A 187 -8.38 14.94 -4.08
CA MET A 187 -9.02 13.64 -3.89
C MET A 187 -10.33 13.54 -4.66
#